data_14d7ba5567c525620747783ea8d42ce6
#
_entry.id   14d7ba5567c525620747783ea8d42ce6
#
_cell.length_a   1.000
_cell.length_b   1.000
_cell.length_c   1.000
_cell.angle_alpha   90.00
_cell.angle_beta   90.00
_cell.angle_gamma   90.00
#
_symmetry.space_group_name_H-M   'P 1'
#
loop_
_entity.id
_entity.type
_entity.pdbx_description
1 polymer ?
#
loop_
_entity_poly.entity_id
_entity_poly.type
_entity_poly.pdbx_seq_one_letter_code
_entity_poly.pdbx_strand_id
1 'polypeptide(L)'
;MPKRLRSNMHDLLNLRGAIEFELRNAVTGEIVQRGKGKNTVTCTGRGWALAKLTGGSSNAGVLTTLAIGSVSTAAASNQSAMYGYQTIRALGTTALTTATDSACTFTGAASFASNETWTNSSQIGEFALYNSAATGGGGTMFNRLNTGTYINFSTSNTLAVTVTITN
;
A
#
# COMPACT_ATOMS: atom_id res chain seq x y z
N MET A 1 -24.84 39.07 5.17
CA MET A 1 -24.45 37.93 6.04
C MET A 1 -23.32 37.15 5.36
N PRO A 2 -22.11 37.09 5.94
CA PRO A 2 -21.02 36.33 5.30
C PRO A 2 -21.34 34.81 5.36
N LYS A 3 -21.32 34.18 4.19
CA LYS A 3 -21.36 32.69 4.11
C LYS A 3 -20.17 32.14 4.89
N ARG A 4 -20.42 31.45 5.99
CA ARG A 4 -19.39 30.67 6.68
C ARG A 4 -18.84 29.63 5.69
N LEU A 5 -17.63 29.82 5.24
CA LEU A 5 -16.80 28.81 4.65
C LEU A 5 -16.60 27.71 5.72
N ARG A 6 -17.49 26.74 5.76
CA ARG A 6 -17.19 25.46 6.37
C ARG A 6 -16.30 24.71 5.36
N SER A 7 -15.03 25.03 5.33
CA SER A 7 -14.06 24.11 4.77
C SER A 7 -14.09 22.88 5.66
N ASN A 8 -14.75 21.84 5.23
CA ASN A 8 -14.68 20.57 5.89
C ASN A 8 -13.22 20.12 5.82
N MET A 9 -12.57 19.98 6.95
CA MET A 9 -11.22 19.43 7.08
C MET A 9 -11.12 18.01 6.44
N HIS A 10 -12.27 17.41 6.13
CA HIS A 10 -12.40 16.20 5.31
C HIS A 10 -11.91 16.37 3.88
N ASP A 11 -11.98 17.58 3.30
CA ASP A 11 -11.57 17.82 1.92
C ASP A 11 -10.05 18.00 1.78
N LEU A 12 -9.36 18.32 2.86
CA LEU A 12 -7.91 18.54 2.87
C LEU A 12 -7.07 17.26 2.74
N LEU A 13 -7.62 16.07 3.00
CA LEU A 13 -6.93 14.80 2.90
C LEU A 13 -7.80 13.76 2.18
N ASN A 14 -8.30 14.08 1.01
CA ASN A 14 -9.01 13.12 0.14
C ASN A 14 -8.01 12.13 -0.48
N LEU A 15 -7.17 11.52 0.36
CA LEU A 15 -6.15 10.57 -0.06
C LEU A 15 -6.81 9.32 -0.64
N ARG A 16 -6.51 9.08 -1.89
CA ARG A 16 -6.93 7.89 -2.64
C ARG A 16 -5.71 7.06 -2.96
N GLY A 17 -5.88 5.77 -3.00
CA GLY A 17 -4.79 4.90 -3.39
C GLY A 17 -5.23 3.88 -4.42
N ALA A 18 -4.26 3.47 -5.23
CA ALA A 18 -4.37 2.35 -6.15
C ALA A 18 -3.15 1.45 -5.98
N ILE A 19 -3.35 0.15 -6.18
CA ILE A 19 -2.27 -0.82 -6.28
C ILE A 19 -2.42 -1.54 -7.62
N GLU A 20 -1.33 -1.65 -8.33
CA GLU A 20 -1.20 -2.44 -9.54
C GLU A 20 -0.18 -3.55 -9.29
N PHE A 21 -0.44 -4.73 -9.82
CA PHE A 21 0.50 -5.84 -9.72
C PHE A 21 0.62 -6.61 -11.03
N GLU A 22 1.80 -7.16 -11.26
CA GLU A 22 2.09 -8.09 -12.34
C GLU A 22 2.85 -9.30 -11.78
N LEU A 23 2.27 -10.48 -11.99
CA LEU A 23 2.92 -11.77 -11.76
C LEU A 23 3.49 -12.24 -13.09
N ARG A 24 4.78 -12.50 -13.15
CA ARG A 24 5.49 -12.95 -14.34
C ARG A 24 6.16 -14.29 -14.10
N ASN A 25 6.21 -15.10 -15.13
CA ASN A 25 7.08 -16.27 -15.14
C ASN A 25 8.54 -15.80 -15.04
N ALA A 26 9.30 -16.35 -14.10
CA ALA A 26 10.66 -15.92 -13.81
C ALA A 26 11.66 -16.24 -14.92
N VAL A 27 11.37 -17.25 -15.76
CA VAL A 27 12.24 -17.70 -16.85
C VAL A 27 11.89 -17.01 -18.17
N THR A 28 10.59 -17.00 -18.52
CA THR A 28 10.14 -16.48 -19.83
C THR A 28 9.82 -14.98 -19.80
N GLY A 29 9.61 -14.41 -18.60
CA GLY A 29 9.14 -13.02 -18.44
C GLY A 29 7.66 -12.82 -18.82
N GLU A 30 6.96 -13.86 -19.23
CA GLU A 30 5.56 -13.80 -19.63
C GLU A 30 4.66 -13.41 -18.44
N ILE A 31 3.66 -12.57 -18.69
CA ILE A 31 2.69 -12.17 -17.67
C ILE A 31 1.72 -13.33 -17.42
N VAL A 32 1.78 -13.89 -16.23
CA VAL A 32 0.88 -14.96 -15.76
C VAL A 32 -0.44 -14.37 -15.22
N GLN A 33 -0.33 -13.26 -14.48
CA GLN A 33 -1.48 -12.58 -13.89
C GLN A 33 -1.15 -11.10 -13.70
N ARG A 34 -2.15 -10.25 -13.89
CA ARG A 34 -2.04 -8.83 -13.55
C ARG A 34 -3.37 -8.33 -12.97
N GLY A 35 -3.30 -7.30 -12.19
CA GLY A 35 -4.50 -6.67 -11.65
C GLY A 35 -4.23 -5.28 -11.12
N LYS A 36 -5.33 -4.59 -10.89
CA LYS A 36 -5.36 -3.24 -10.32
C LYS A 36 -6.55 -3.12 -9.40
N GLY A 37 -6.36 -2.48 -8.27
CA GLY A 37 -7.44 -2.22 -7.32
C GLY A 37 -7.29 -0.87 -6.62
N LYS A 38 -8.41 -0.32 -6.16
CA LYS A 38 -8.39 0.83 -5.25
C LYS A 38 -8.09 0.33 -3.86
N ASN A 39 -7.16 0.98 -3.16
CA ASN A 39 -6.88 0.67 -1.78
C ASN A 39 -7.65 1.59 -0.83
N THR A 40 -7.86 1.11 0.37
CA THR A 40 -8.48 1.88 1.45
C THR A 40 -7.38 2.51 2.29
N VAL A 41 -7.35 3.86 2.34
CA VAL A 41 -6.51 4.57 3.30
C VAL A 41 -7.12 4.41 4.68
N THR A 42 -6.37 3.84 5.61
CA THR A 42 -6.84 3.54 6.96
C THR A 42 -6.95 4.79 7.83
N CYS A 43 -7.70 4.73 8.93
CA CYS A 43 -7.73 5.81 9.92
C CYS A 43 -6.35 6.08 10.49
N THR A 44 -5.57 5.02 10.74
CA THR A 44 -4.16 5.11 11.17
C THR A 44 -3.29 5.81 10.14
N GLY A 45 -3.47 5.49 8.86
CA GLY A 45 -2.76 6.14 7.75
C GLY A 45 -3.09 7.62 7.60
N ARG A 46 -4.37 7.98 7.72
CA ARG A 46 -4.78 9.40 7.73
C ARG A 46 -4.24 10.15 8.94
N GLY A 47 -4.27 9.54 10.13
CA GLY A 47 -3.67 10.09 11.35
C GLY A 47 -2.17 10.31 11.19
N TRP A 48 -1.48 9.37 10.58
CA TRP A 48 -0.06 9.50 10.24
C TRP A 48 0.20 10.68 9.28
N ALA A 49 -0.58 10.81 8.20
CA ALA A 49 -0.44 11.91 7.26
C ALA A 49 -0.71 13.28 7.94
N LEU A 50 -1.73 13.35 8.79
CA LEU A 50 -2.05 14.55 9.56
C LEU A 50 -0.93 14.91 10.53
N ALA A 51 -0.35 13.93 11.24
CA ALA A 51 0.77 14.15 12.14
C ALA A 51 2.01 14.70 11.41
N LYS A 52 2.26 14.28 10.17
CA LYS A 52 3.32 14.85 9.32
C LYS A 52 3.08 16.30 8.98
N LEU A 53 1.84 16.69 8.68
CA LEU A 53 1.49 18.07 8.35
C LEU A 53 1.53 19.01 9.56
N THR A 54 1.22 18.50 10.75
CA THR A 54 1.16 19.31 11.98
C THR A 54 2.46 19.33 12.78
N GLY A 55 3.50 18.63 12.32
CA GLY A 55 4.75 18.52 13.09
C GLY A 55 4.58 17.68 14.37
N GLY A 56 3.51 16.90 14.45
CA GLY A 56 3.24 16.02 15.60
C GLY A 56 4.32 14.95 15.74
N SER A 57 4.74 14.71 16.97
CA SER A 57 5.72 13.69 17.36
C SER A 57 5.09 12.29 17.30
N SER A 58 4.66 11.86 16.13
CA SER A 58 4.38 10.43 15.92
C SER A 58 5.64 9.74 15.42
N ASN A 59 5.77 8.44 15.60
CA ASN A 59 6.77 7.59 14.94
C ASN A 59 6.58 7.57 13.40
N ALA A 60 6.30 8.74 12.85
CA ALA A 60 5.93 8.99 11.48
C ALA A 60 7.19 9.02 10.60
N GLY A 61 7.83 7.88 10.42
CA GLY A 61 8.80 7.64 9.35
C GLY A 61 8.20 7.97 7.98
N VAL A 62 8.94 7.83 6.93
CA VAL A 62 8.41 7.86 5.55
C VAL A 62 7.78 6.53 5.19
N LEU A 63 6.89 6.49 4.19
CA LEU A 63 6.38 5.22 3.66
C LEU A 63 7.54 4.51 2.95
N THR A 64 7.98 3.40 3.50
CA THR A 64 9.20 2.72 3.05
C THR A 64 9.00 1.29 2.63
N THR A 65 7.86 0.69 2.99
CA THR A 65 7.69 -0.76 2.84
C THR A 65 6.33 -1.14 2.32
N LEU A 66 6.31 -2.17 1.47
CA LEU A 66 5.13 -2.86 1.01
C LEU A 66 5.07 -4.23 1.68
N ALA A 67 3.97 -4.52 2.34
CA ALA A 67 3.66 -5.83 2.89
C ALA A 67 2.65 -6.57 2.00
N ILE A 68 2.75 -7.88 2.00
CA ILE A 68 1.81 -8.80 1.36
C ILE A 68 1.24 -9.77 2.38
N GLY A 69 0.02 -10.21 2.16
CA GLY A 69 -0.67 -11.16 3.03
C GLY A 69 -1.57 -12.12 2.27
N SER A 70 -1.94 -13.21 2.94
CA SER A 70 -2.68 -14.33 2.34
C SER A 70 -4.20 -14.25 2.48
N VAL A 71 -4.73 -13.24 3.16
CA VAL A 71 -6.17 -13.14 3.41
C VAL A 71 -6.84 -12.19 2.43
N SER A 72 -7.99 -12.58 1.89
CA SER A 72 -8.78 -11.78 0.94
C SER A 72 -9.98 -11.07 1.57
N THR A 73 -9.96 -10.83 2.89
CA THR A 73 -11.01 -10.07 3.57
C THR A 73 -11.02 -8.60 3.11
N ALA A 74 -12.20 -8.07 2.85
CA ALA A 74 -12.35 -6.68 2.38
C ALA A 74 -11.63 -5.68 3.28
N ALA A 75 -10.99 -4.69 2.67
CA ALA A 75 -10.31 -3.62 3.38
C ALA A 75 -11.32 -2.65 3.99
N ALA A 76 -11.10 -2.25 5.24
CA ALA A 76 -11.91 -1.26 5.95
C ALA A 76 -11.03 -0.16 6.54
N SER A 77 -11.61 1.04 6.67
CA SER A 77 -10.87 2.22 7.12
C SER A 77 -10.41 2.16 8.57
N ASN A 78 -11.10 1.38 9.41
CA ASN A 78 -10.77 1.22 10.84
C ASN A 78 -9.70 0.17 11.12
N GLN A 79 -9.13 -0.45 10.10
CA GLN A 79 -8.08 -1.45 10.26
C GLN A 79 -6.73 -0.80 10.59
N SER A 80 -6.00 -1.41 11.50
CA SER A 80 -4.64 -0.99 11.90
C SER A 80 -3.55 -1.97 11.46
N ALA A 81 -3.93 -3.17 10.99
CA ALA A 81 -3.01 -4.22 10.57
C ALA A 81 -3.61 -5.07 9.43
N MET A 82 -2.76 -5.81 8.75
CA MET A 82 -3.15 -6.87 7.82
C MET A 82 -3.68 -8.08 8.58
N TYR A 83 -4.57 -8.84 7.96
CA TYR A 83 -5.12 -10.05 8.57
C TYR A 83 -4.24 -11.29 8.37
N GLY A 84 -3.59 -11.40 7.24
CA GLY A 84 -2.78 -12.56 6.88
C GLY A 84 -1.37 -12.19 6.47
N TYR A 85 -0.68 -11.35 7.26
CA TYR A 85 0.69 -10.93 6.98
C TYR A 85 1.60 -12.12 6.64
N GLN A 86 2.34 -12.00 5.56
CA GLN A 86 3.31 -13.00 5.07
C GLN A 86 4.74 -12.47 5.08
N THR A 87 4.96 -11.38 4.36
CA THR A 87 6.29 -10.78 4.24
C THR A 87 6.20 -9.29 3.89
N ILE A 88 7.31 -8.61 3.98
CA ILE A 88 7.45 -7.18 3.72
C ILE A 88 8.70 -6.92 2.87
N ARG A 89 8.61 -5.93 1.98
CA ARG A 89 9.73 -5.47 1.15
C ARG A 89 9.89 -3.96 1.27
N ALA A 90 11.14 -3.52 1.28
CA ALA A 90 11.43 -2.12 1.07
C ALA A 90 10.94 -1.68 -0.32
N LEU A 91 10.42 -0.48 -0.41
CA LEU A 91 10.13 0.14 -1.70
C LEU A 91 11.48 0.44 -2.39
N GLY A 92 11.69 -0.18 -3.54
CA GLY A 92 12.94 -0.01 -4.31
C GLY A 92 12.98 1.31 -5.06
N THR A 93 11.81 1.83 -5.47
CA THR A 93 11.67 3.11 -6.15
C THR A 93 10.52 3.88 -5.55
N THR A 94 10.77 5.12 -5.18
CA THR A 94 9.73 6.04 -4.71
C THR A 94 9.83 7.35 -5.49
N ALA A 95 8.71 7.87 -5.91
CA ALA A 95 8.61 9.17 -6.55
C ALA A 95 7.47 9.98 -5.94
N LEU A 96 7.72 11.26 -5.72
CA LEU A 96 6.69 12.23 -5.37
C LEU A 96 6.59 13.21 -6.55
N THR A 97 5.46 13.22 -7.21
CA THR A 97 5.17 14.16 -8.27
C THR A 97 4.19 15.20 -7.75
N THR A 98 4.60 16.45 -7.76
CA THR A 98 3.72 17.60 -7.49
C THR A 98 3.26 18.16 -8.82
N ALA A 99 1.99 17.98 -9.13
CA ALA A 99 1.39 18.70 -10.25
C ALA A 99 1.04 20.14 -9.80
N THR A 100 1.21 21.07 -10.70
CA THR A 100 1.15 22.52 -10.38
C THR A 100 -0.21 23.02 -9.91
N ASP A 101 -1.31 22.27 -10.07
CA ASP A 101 -2.64 22.84 -9.80
C ASP A 101 -3.66 21.98 -9.06
N SER A 102 -3.47 20.70 -8.81
CA SER A 102 -4.55 19.96 -8.12
C SER A 102 -4.25 18.57 -7.57
N ALA A 103 -3.14 17.94 -7.88
CA ALA A 103 -2.87 16.59 -7.38
C ALA A 103 -1.40 16.35 -7.06
N CYS A 104 -1.12 15.94 -5.83
CA CYS A 104 0.17 15.34 -5.47
C CYS A 104 0.06 13.82 -5.57
N THR A 105 1.01 13.20 -6.25
CA THR A 105 1.04 11.75 -6.41
C THR A 105 2.31 11.17 -5.82
N PHE A 106 2.15 10.25 -4.89
CA PHE A 106 3.22 9.36 -4.43
C PHE A 106 3.12 8.04 -5.18
N THR A 107 4.24 7.58 -5.71
CA THR A 107 4.36 6.25 -6.32
C THR A 107 5.49 5.50 -5.62
N GLY A 108 5.23 4.26 -5.23
CA GLY A 108 6.22 3.35 -4.67
C GLY A 108 6.13 1.98 -5.33
N ALA A 109 7.25 1.36 -5.62
CA ALA A 109 7.31 0.04 -6.23
C ALA A 109 8.14 -0.94 -5.40
N ALA A 110 7.71 -2.19 -5.38
CA ALA A 110 8.44 -3.29 -4.76
C ALA A 110 8.37 -4.54 -5.66
N SER A 111 9.41 -5.36 -5.59
CA SER A 111 9.49 -6.62 -6.33
C SER A 111 9.79 -7.78 -5.39
N PHE A 112 9.16 -8.92 -5.65
CA PHE A 112 9.33 -10.17 -4.94
C PHE A 112 9.90 -11.21 -5.92
N ALA A 113 11.05 -11.77 -5.55
CA ALA A 113 11.78 -12.71 -6.40
C ALA A 113 11.17 -14.13 -6.34
N SER A 114 11.45 -14.96 -7.33
CA SER A 114 10.96 -16.32 -7.42
C SER A 114 11.45 -17.28 -6.33
N ASN A 115 12.55 -16.93 -5.67
CA ASN A 115 13.13 -17.73 -4.59
C ASN A 115 12.62 -17.34 -3.19
N GLU A 116 11.60 -16.49 -3.10
CA GLU A 116 11.07 -16.06 -1.81
C GLU A 116 10.25 -17.16 -1.15
N THR A 117 10.57 -17.43 0.10
CA THR A 117 9.78 -18.34 0.94
C THR A 117 8.77 -17.54 1.75
N TRP A 118 7.53 -17.95 1.67
CA TRP A 118 6.39 -17.32 2.33
C TRP A 118 5.98 -18.20 3.51
N THR A 119 5.69 -17.59 4.63
CA THR A 119 5.57 -18.32 5.90
C THR A 119 4.37 -19.26 5.98
N ASN A 120 3.27 -18.97 5.28
CA ASN A 120 2.03 -19.73 5.51
C ASN A 120 1.21 -20.05 4.25
N SER A 121 1.48 -19.43 3.11
CA SER A 121 0.67 -19.66 1.90
C SER A 121 1.37 -19.10 0.66
N SER A 122 1.26 -19.81 -0.45
CA SER A 122 1.63 -19.29 -1.77
C SER A 122 0.59 -18.35 -2.38
N GLN A 123 -0.52 -18.10 -1.68
CA GLN A 123 -1.60 -17.24 -2.14
C GLN A 123 -1.49 -15.85 -1.54
N ILE A 124 -1.59 -14.83 -2.37
CA ILE A 124 -1.64 -13.43 -1.95
C ILE A 124 -3.06 -12.93 -2.13
N GLY A 125 -3.63 -12.43 -1.05
CA GLY A 125 -4.99 -11.85 -1.03
C GLY A 125 -5.01 -10.36 -0.65
N GLU A 126 -3.88 -9.83 -0.13
CA GLU A 126 -3.83 -8.44 0.33
C GLU A 126 -2.45 -7.81 0.19
N PHE A 127 -2.46 -6.49 0.04
CA PHE A 127 -1.28 -5.62 0.06
C PHE A 127 -1.49 -4.48 1.05
N ALA A 128 -0.42 -3.99 1.66
CA ALA A 128 -0.45 -2.80 2.51
C ALA A 128 0.87 -2.02 2.48
N LEU A 129 0.79 -0.70 2.61
CA LEU A 129 1.94 0.16 2.82
C LEU A 129 2.15 0.44 4.30
N TYR A 130 3.41 0.43 4.71
CA TYR A 130 3.84 0.74 6.07
C TYR A 130 4.96 1.80 6.08
N ASN A 131 5.10 2.47 7.20
CA ASN A 131 6.15 3.47 7.44
C ASN A 131 7.45 2.87 8.02
N SER A 132 7.51 1.58 8.24
CA SER A 132 8.72 0.90 8.71
C SER A 132 8.75 -0.56 8.30
N ALA A 133 9.96 -1.14 8.25
CA ALA A 133 10.23 -2.53 7.91
C ALA A 133 10.14 -3.49 9.12
N ALA A 134 9.55 -3.08 10.23
CA ALA A 134 9.45 -3.94 11.41
C ALA A 134 8.66 -5.21 11.07
N THR A 135 9.30 -6.35 11.25
CA THR A 135 8.72 -7.68 11.05
C THR A 135 7.50 -7.86 11.95
N GLY A 136 6.45 -8.47 11.42
CA GLY A 136 5.22 -8.70 12.17
C GLY A 136 4.25 -7.50 12.21
N GLY A 137 4.42 -6.49 11.36
CA GLY A 137 3.50 -5.36 11.29
C GLY A 137 3.75 -4.27 12.34
N GLY A 138 4.97 -4.17 12.89
CA GLY A 138 5.35 -3.17 13.91
C GLY A 138 5.38 -1.71 13.45
N GLY A 139 5.10 -1.44 12.15
CA GLY A 139 4.93 -0.10 11.61
C GLY A 139 3.47 0.35 11.58
N THR A 140 3.26 1.62 11.29
CA THR A 140 1.92 2.17 11.04
C THR A 140 1.47 1.80 9.64
N MET A 141 0.37 1.06 9.53
CA MET A 141 -0.25 0.75 8.25
C MET A 141 -0.94 2.00 7.68
N PHE A 142 -0.48 2.43 6.52
CA PHE A 142 -1.07 3.58 5.84
C PHE A 142 -2.34 3.22 5.07
N ASN A 143 -2.27 2.17 4.29
CA ASN A 143 -3.39 1.71 3.48
C ASN A 143 -3.40 0.19 3.35
N ARG A 144 -4.52 -0.34 2.90
CA ARG A 144 -4.70 -1.75 2.62
C ARG A 144 -5.53 -1.94 1.35
N LEU A 145 -5.12 -2.86 0.52
CA LEU A 145 -5.88 -3.37 -0.62
C LEU A 145 -6.16 -4.85 -0.41
N ASN A 146 -7.38 -5.24 -0.71
CA ASN A 146 -7.73 -6.62 -1.01
C ASN A 146 -7.68 -6.83 -2.53
N THR A 147 -7.07 -7.91 -2.97
CA THR A 147 -6.94 -8.23 -4.40
C THR A 147 -8.25 -8.73 -5.04
N GLY A 148 -9.24 -9.08 -4.22
CA GLY A 148 -10.52 -9.66 -4.66
C GLY A 148 -10.41 -11.12 -5.09
N THR A 149 -9.34 -11.48 -5.78
CA THR A 149 -8.98 -12.83 -6.18
C THR A 149 -7.57 -13.13 -5.73
N TYR A 150 -7.28 -14.38 -5.38
CA TYR A 150 -5.93 -14.75 -4.97
C TYR A 150 -4.95 -14.69 -6.14
N ILE A 151 -3.76 -14.17 -5.85
CA ILE A 151 -2.59 -14.30 -6.72
C ILE A 151 -1.84 -15.54 -6.26
N ASN A 152 -1.70 -16.52 -7.15
CA ASN A 152 -0.98 -17.74 -6.85
C ASN A 152 0.51 -17.55 -7.16
N PHE A 153 1.28 -17.23 -6.12
CA PHE A 153 2.73 -17.07 -6.24
C PHE A 153 3.42 -18.44 -6.11
N SER A 154 4.42 -18.68 -6.93
CA SER A 154 5.24 -19.88 -6.89
C SER A 154 6.72 -19.54 -7.09
N THR A 155 7.60 -20.49 -6.83
CA THR A 155 9.04 -20.36 -7.08
C THR A 155 9.39 -20.17 -8.56
N SER A 156 8.43 -20.34 -9.47
CA SER A 156 8.60 -20.06 -10.90
C SER A 156 8.18 -18.65 -11.29
N ASN A 157 7.72 -17.81 -10.36
CA ASN A 157 7.16 -16.52 -10.65
C ASN A 157 7.92 -15.38 -9.93
N THR A 158 7.92 -14.20 -10.52
CA THR A 158 8.27 -12.94 -9.88
C THR A 158 7.03 -12.06 -9.78
N LEU A 159 6.93 -11.27 -8.73
CA LEU A 159 5.83 -10.34 -8.53
C LEU A 159 6.34 -8.91 -8.45
N ALA A 160 5.87 -8.05 -9.33
CA ALA A 160 6.06 -6.61 -9.27
C ALA A 160 4.78 -5.93 -8.77
N VAL A 161 4.91 -5.01 -7.82
CA VAL A 161 3.78 -4.27 -7.25
C VAL A 161 4.10 -2.78 -7.26
N THR A 162 3.18 -1.99 -7.78
CA THR A 162 3.24 -0.52 -7.76
C THR A 162 2.07 0.02 -6.95
N VAL A 163 2.35 0.91 -6.02
CA VAL A 163 1.36 1.61 -5.22
C VAL A 163 1.38 3.08 -5.58
N THR A 164 0.21 3.63 -5.84
CA THR A 164 0.00 5.05 -6.13
C THR A 164 -0.93 5.65 -5.10
N ILE A 165 -0.58 6.80 -4.53
CA ILE A 165 -1.43 7.58 -3.61
C ILE A 165 -1.58 8.96 -4.22
N THR A 166 -2.82 9.42 -4.31
CA THR A 166 -3.17 10.77 -4.80
C THR A 166 -4.06 11.48 -3.78
N ASN A 167 -4.03 12.78 -3.79
CA ASN A 167 -4.99 13.62 -3.08
C ASN A 167 -6.05 14.17 -4.03
#